data_5f60e52acec8fbc62990a34494878388
#
_entry.id   5f60e52acec8fbc62990a34494878388
#
_cell.length_a   1.000
_cell.length_b   1.000
_cell.length_c   1.000
_cell.angle_alpha   90.00
_cell.angle_beta   90.00
_cell.angle_gamma   90.00
#
_symmetry.space_group_name_H-M   'P 1'
#
loop_
_entity.id
_entity.type
_entity.pdbx_description
1 polymer ?
#
loop_
_entity_poly.entity_id
_entity_poly.type
_entity_poly.pdbx_seq_one_letter_code
_entity_poly.pdbx_strand_id
1 'polypeptide(L)'
;MDQVMPIPNAVMKLLDLLPENATPYLVGGCVRDWLLGIAIKDFDIEVFNISMDKLIRILSKHGRTDTVGRSFGVIKWTPCKGETYDIAIPRKETKTGDGHQGFDIETDPQLDPRIAASRRDYTINSIMYDLRKHAIIDAFGGQSDLENRRLKHTSDAFSEDPLRVMRGVQFAARFGMCGDPATLELCRSIRNQFNQLPPERLWNEWYKWASQSRFPSKGLQFLAD
;
A
#
# COMPACT_ATOMS: atom_id res chain seq x y z
N MET A 1 -15.45 5.67 19.03
CA MET A 1 -14.57 6.84 19.24
C MET A 1 -14.18 7.32 17.85
N ASP A 2 -14.69 8.47 17.47
CA ASP A 2 -14.31 9.09 16.18
C ASP A 2 -12.89 9.64 16.31
N GLN A 3 -11.92 8.74 16.13
CA GLN A 3 -10.51 9.13 16.17
C GLN A 3 -10.19 9.85 14.86
N VAL A 4 -9.98 11.16 14.92
CA VAL A 4 -9.56 11.94 13.76
C VAL A 4 -8.16 11.48 13.35
N MET A 5 -7.97 11.17 12.07
CA MET A 5 -6.65 10.76 11.56
C MET A 5 -5.65 11.93 11.69
N PRO A 6 -4.47 11.73 12.30
CA PRO A 6 -3.47 12.78 12.46
C PRO A 6 -2.75 13.03 11.12
N ILE A 7 -3.25 13.98 10.35
CA ILE A 7 -2.72 14.31 9.02
C ILE A 7 -1.66 15.41 9.16
N PRO A 8 -0.43 15.25 8.62
CA PRO A 8 0.59 16.29 8.63
C PRO A 8 0.14 17.58 7.94
N ASN A 9 0.55 18.72 8.48
CA ASN A 9 0.20 20.03 7.91
C ASN A 9 0.60 20.18 6.44
N ALA A 10 1.71 19.58 6.02
CA ALA A 10 2.14 19.62 4.62
C ALA A 10 1.17 18.86 3.71
N VAL A 11 0.61 17.72 4.18
CA VAL A 11 -0.42 16.96 3.45
C VAL A 11 -1.73 17.72 3.38
N MET A 12 -2.10 18.44 4.45
CA MET A 12 -3.27 19.33 4.42
C MET A 12 -3.09 20.46 3.42
N LYS A 13 -1.93 21.12 3.39
CA LYS A 13 -1.59 22.14 2.40
C LYS A 13 -1.62 21.60 0.96
N LEU A 14 -1.29 20.33 0.75
CA LEU A 14 -1.40 19.70 -0.57
C LEU A 14 -2.83 19.79 -1.13
N LEU A 15 -3.86 19.70 -0.27
CA LEU A 15 -5.27 19.82 -0.70
C LEU A 15 -5.56 21.17 -1.35
N ASP A 16 -4.99 22.25 -0.79
CA ASP A 16 -5.17 23.62 -1.29
C ASP A 16 -4.48 23.83 -2.64
N LEU A 17 -3.45 23.05 -2.92
CA LEU A 17 -2.67 23.13 -4.17
C LEU A 17 -3.32 22.34 -5.31
N LEU A 18 -4.08 21.30 -4.97
CA LEU A 18 -4.68 20.40 -5.96
C LEU A 18 -5.99 21.00 -6.51
N PRO A 19 -6.27 20.85 -7.82
CA PRO A 19 -7.54 21.28 -8.39
C PRO A 19 -8.72 20.53 -7.73
N GLU A 20 -9.89 21.16 -7.71
CA GLU A 20 -11.09 20.63 -7.02
C GLU A 20 -11.49 19.23 -7.49
N ASN A 21 -11.31 18.93 -8.77
CA ASN A 21 -11.63 17.63 -9.34
C ASN A 21 -10.61 16.52 -8.97
N ALA A 22 -9.41 16.87 -8.48
CA ALA A 22 -8.45 15.89 -8.02
C ALA A 22 -8.86 15.32 -6.68
N THR A 23 -8.79 14.00 -6.54
CA THR A 23 -9.19 13.28 -5.34
C THR A 23 -8.00 12.60 -4.71
N PRO A 24 -7.38 13.18 -3.67
CA PRO A 24 -6.27 12.57 -2.96
C PRO A 24 -6.76 11.65 -1.83
N TYR A 25 -6.20 10.45 -1.78
CA TYR A 25 -6.41 9.46 -0.73
C TYR A 25 -5.10 9.17 0.00
N LEU A 26 -5.16 9.04 1.32
CA LEU A 26 -4.14 8.30 2.06
C LEU A 26 -4.39 6.81 1.88
N VAL A 27 -3.32 6.03 1.71
CA VAL A 27 -3.44 4.64 1.28
C VAL A 27 -2.43 3.73 1.99
N GLY A 28 -2.75 2.45 2.07
CA GLY A 28 -1.80 1.43 2.53
C GLY A 28 -1.51 1.46 4.02
N GLY A 29 -0.23 1.44 4.36
CA GLY A 29 0.24 1.26 5.73
C GLY A 29 -0.20 2.35 6.70
N CYS A 30 -0.28 3.60 6.26
CA CYS A 30 -0.65 4.72 7.14
C CYS A 30 -2.10 4.61 7.65
N VAL A 31 -3.04 4.22 6.80
CA VAL A 31 -4.45 4.04 7.20
C VAL A 31 -4.61 2.84 8.13
N ARG A 32 -3.96 1.71 7.81
CA ARG A 32 -3.93 0.53 8.69
C ARG A 32 -3.33 0.84 10.05
N ASP A 33 -2.16 1.50 10.10
CA ASP A 33 -1.46 1.79 11.35
C ASP A 33 -2.27 2.75 12.22
N TRP A 34 -2.92 3.76 11.63
CA TRP A 34 -3.87 4.62 12.32
C TRP A 34 -5.03 3.84 12.95
N LEU A 35 -5.69 2.97 12.19
CA LEU A 35 -6.80 2.15 12.69
C LEU A 35 -6.38 1.19 13.80
N LEU A 36 -5.11 0.74 13.80
CA LEU A 36 -4.54 -0.07 14.87
C LEU A 36 -4.04 0.74 16.07
N GLY A 37 -4.14 2.07 16.05
CA GLY A 37 -3.58 2.94 17.10
C GLY A 37 -2.04 2.94 17.15
N ILE A 38 -1.40 2.60 16.04
CA ILE A 38 0.07 2.59 15.89
C ILE A 38 0.52 3.92 15.29
N ALA A 39 1.62 4.47 15.78
CA ALA A 39 2.20 5.70 15.24
C ALA A 39 2.51 5.55 13.74
N ILE A 40 1.96 6.46 12.94
CA ILE A 40 2.19 6.50 11.49
C ILE A 40 3.61 7.02 11.25
N LYS A 41 4.39 6.29 10.46
CA LYS A 41 5.76 6.67 10.09
C LYS A 41 5.81 7.39 8.75
N ASP A 42 5.12 6.84 7.75
CA ASP A 42 5.17 7.30 6.38
C ASP A 42 3.72 7.50 5.89
N PHE A 43 3.49 8.53 5.09
CA PHE A 43 2.19 8.81 4.50
C PHE A 43 2.30 8.62 2.98
N ASP A 44 1.68 7.55 2.49
CA ASP A 44 1.51 7.29 1.07
C ASP A 44 0.23 7.96 0.57
N ILE A 45 0.34 8.77 -0.48
CA ILE A 45 -0.78 9.51 -1.05
C ILE A 45 -1.00 9.05 -2.48
N GLU A 46 -2.22 8.70 -2.82
CA GLU A 46 -2.61 8.39 -4.19
C GLU A 46 -3.62 9.44 -4.69
N VAL A 47 -3.29 10.12 -5.81
CA VAL A 47 -4.08 11.24 -6.31
C VAL A 47 -4.75 10.86 -7.62
N PHE A 48 -6.06 10.84 -7.61
CA PHE A 48 -6.93 10.53 -8.76
C PHE A 48 -7.33 11.80 -9.52
N ASN A 49 -7.79 11.64 -10.75
CA ASN A 49 -8.32 12.69 -11.62
C ASN A 49 -7.33 13.83 -11.94
N ILE A 50 -6.04 13.53 -11.92
CA ILE A 50 -4.97 14.47 -12.30
C ILE A 50 -3.88 13.76 -13.09
N SER A 51 -3.38 14.36 -14.14
CA SER A 51 -2.25 13.79 -14.89
C SER A 51 -0.93 13.97 -14.12
N MET A 52 0.01 13.02 -14.34
CA MET A 52 1.34 13.04 -13.75
C MET A 52 2.07 14.37 -13.97
N ASP A 53 2.05 14.88 -15.20
CA ASP A 53 2.73 16.13 -15.55
C ASP A 53 2.13 17.35 -14.85
N LYS A 54 0.79 17.37 -14.67
CA LYS A 54 0.11 18.45 -13.96
C LYS A 54 0.45 18.37 -12.46
N LEU A 55 0.48 17.16 -11.90
CA LEU A 55 0.83 16.94 -10.49
C LEU A 55 2.29 17.37 -10.23
N ILE A 56 3.25 16.95 -11.06
CA ILE A 56 4.66 17.37 -10.95
C ILE A 56 4.78 18.90 -10.99
N ARG A 57 4.09 19.57 -11.94
CA ARG A 57 4.14 21.04 -12.07
C ARG A 57 3.61 21.77 -10.81
N ILE A 58 2.60 21.19 -10.16
CA ILE A 58 2.07 21.75 -8.92
C ILE A 58 3.09 21.55 -7.80
N LEU A 59 3.52 20.32 -7.58
CA LEU A 59 4.39 19.96 -6.46
C LEU A 59 5.75 20.66 -6.53
N SER A 60 6.34 20.80 -7.73
CA SER A 60 7.65 21.44 -7.92
C SER A 60 7.68 22.93 -7.59
N LYS A 61 6.53 23.60 -7.58
CA LYS A 61 6.43 25.00 -7.13
C LYS A 61 6.42 25.15 -5.61
N HIS A 62 6.15 24.07 -4.88
CA HIS A 62 5.93 24.07 -3.43
C HIS A 62 6.85 23.11 -2.68
N GLY A 63 7.95 22.67 -3.32
CA GLY A 63 8.94 21.81 -2.72
C GLY A 63 9.80 21.10 -3.75
N ARG A 64 10.79 20.35 -3.26
CA ARG A 64 11.63 19.52 -4.11
C ARG A 64 10.84 18.28 -4.54
N THR A 65 10.88 17.95 -5.83
CA THR A 65 10.31 16.73 -6.39
C THR A 65 11.41 15.83 -6.93
N ASP A 66 11.36 14.54 -6.61
CA ASP A 66 12.17 13.50 -7.22
C ASP A 66 11.26 12.57 -8.03
N THR A 67 11.57 12.45 -9.31
CA THR A 67 10.76 11.72 -10.29
C THR A 67 11.42 10.40 -10.74
N VAL A 68 12.42 9.90 -9.99
CA VAL A 68 13.07 8.60 -10.28
C VAL A 68 12.03 7.47 -10.34
N GLY A 69 10.96 7.56 -9.56
CA GLY A 69 9.81 6.63 -9.60
C GLY A 69 8.77 6.93 -10.70
N ARG A 70 9.00 7.86 -11.63
CA ARG A 70 8.01 8.28 -12.64
C ARG A 70 7.51 7.12 -13.51
N SER A 71 8.38 6.20 -13.89
CA SER A 71 8.01 4.99 -14.64
C SER A 71 7.08 4.07 -13.85
N PHE A 72 7.06 4.19 -12.53
CA PHE A 72 6.18 3.46 -11.63
C PHE A 72 4.99 4.29 -11.12
N GLY A 73 4.81 5.50 -11.66
CA GLY A 73 3.72 6.39 -11.25
C GLY A 73 3.90 7.06 -9.90
N VAL A 74 5.12 7.13 -9.34
CA VAL A 74 5.40 7.67 -8.00
C VAL A 74 6.31 8.89 -8.08
N ILE A 75 5.99 9.93 -7.31
CA ILE A 75 6.77 11.15 -7.12
C ILE A 75 7.13 11.24 -5.63
N LYS A 76 8.41 11.42 -5.32
CA LYS A 76 8.81 11.82 -3.96
C LYS A 76 8.76 13.34 -3.85
N TRP A 77 7.93 13.83 -2.95
CA TRP A 77 7.76 15.27 -2.71
C TRP A 77 8.27 15.66 -1.33
N THR A 78 9.16 16.64 -1.28
CA THR A 78 9.76 17.19 -0.07
C THR A 78 9.37 18.66 0.03
N PRO A 79 8.23 19.00 0.68
CA PRO A 79 7.73 20.38 0.81
C PRO A 79 8.63 21.24 1.70
N CYS A 80 9.24 20.64 2.73
CA CYS A 80 10.18 21.29 3.63
C CYS A 80 11.25 20.32 4.10
N LYS A 81 12.32 20.85 4.71
CA LYS A 81 13.45 20.02 5.16
C LYS A 81 12.98 19.00 6.23
N GLY A 82 13.25 17.73 5.98
CA GLY A 82 12.98 16.63 6.90
C GLY A 82 11.64 15.91 6.68
N GLU A 83 10.78 16.40 5.77
CA GLU A 83 9.52 15.76 5.44
C GLU A 83 9.51 15.33 3.99
N THR A 84 9.29 14.04 3.72
CA THR A 84 9.17 13.52 2.36
C THR A 84 7.94 12.62 2.27
N TYR A 85 7.18 12.78 1.20
CA TYR A 85 5.94 12.06 0.94
C TYR A 85 6.02 11.35 -0.41
N ASP A 86 5.57 10.10 -0.45
CA ASP A 86 5.39 9.37 -1.70
C ASP A 86 3.98 9.68 -2.23
N ILE A 87 3.94 10.36 -3.40
CA ILE A 87 2.70 10.74 -4.06
C ILE A 87 2.59 9.97 -5.35
N ALA A 88 1.58 9.12 -5.46
CA ALA A 88 1.35 8.26 -6.60
C ALA A 88 0.13 8.72 -7.41
N ILE A 89 0.10 8.33 -8.68
CA ILE A 89 -1.08 8.30 -9.52
C ILE A 89 -1.54 6.85 -9.67
N PRO A 90 -2.84 6.58 -9.68
CA PRO A 90 -3.37 5.24 -9.93
C PRO A 90 -2.81 4.65 -11.22
N ARG A 91 -2.56 3.35 -11.20
CA ARG A 91 -1.95 2.64 -12.31
C ARG A 91 -2.62 1.30 -12.53
N LYS A 92 -2.68 0.91 -13.79
CA LYS A 92 -2.96 -0.45 -14.22
C LYS A 92 -1.64 -1.19 -14.38
N GLU A 93 -1.59 -2.42 -13.91
CA GLU A 93 -0.49 -3.33 -14.16
C GLU A 93 -1.04 -4.45 -15.04
N THR A 94 -0.51 -4.57 -16.25
CA THR A 94 -0.85 -5.66 -17.13
C THR A 94 0.29 -6.65 -17.13
N LYS A 95 0.03 -7.90 -16.76
CA LYS A 95 1.04 -8.95 -16.79
C LYS A 95 1.42 -9.25 -18.22
N THR A 96 2.67 -8.97 -18.61
CA THR A 96 3.23 -9.19 -19.95
C THR A 96 4.27 -10.31 -19.99
N GLY A 97 4.66 -10.86 -18.84
CA GLY A 97 5.67 -11.90 -18.73
C GLY A 97 5.70 -12.54 -17.34
N ASP A 98 6.66 -13.44 -17.12
CA ASP A 98 6.87 -14.10 -15.83
C ASP A 98 7.70 -13.25 -14.88
N GLY A 99 7.40 -13.39 -13.57
CA GLY A 99 8.10 -12.71 -12.49
C GLY A 99 7.70 -11.23 -12.32
N HIS A 100 8.39 -10.55 -11.40
CA HIS A 100 8.08 -9.18 -10.98
C HIS A 100 8.44 -8.09 -12.00
N GLN A 101 9.22 -8.41 -13.05
CA GLN A 101 9.57 -7.50 -14.15
C GLN A 101 8.63 -7.65 -15.35
N GLY A 102 7.73 -8.64 -15.34
CA GLY A 102 6.80 -8.94 -16.41
C GLY A 102 5.49 -8.14 -16.32
N PHE A 103 5.54 -6.89 -15.88
CA PHE A 103 4.36 -6.00 -15.84
C PHE A 103 4.60 -4.76 -16.66
N ASP A 104 3.66 -4.48 -17.52
CA ASP A 104 3.53 -3.18 -18.15
C ASP A 104 2.72 -2.28 -17.22
N ILE A 105 3.31 -1.15 -16.84
CA ILE A 105 2.72 -0.23 -15.86
C ILE A 105 2.23 1.00 -16.62
N GLU A 106 0.93 1.15 -16.69
CA GLU A 106 0.29 2.32 -17.28
C GLU A 106 -0.42 3.14 -16.19
N THR A 107 -0.09 4.42 -16.08
CA THR A 107 -0.79 5.33 -15.18
C THR A 107 -2.16 5.67 -15.74
N ASP A 108 -3.21 5.46 -14.95
CA ASP A 108 -4.58 5.82 -15.29
C ASP A 108 -5.18 6.71 -14.20
N PRO A 109 -5.11 8.05 -14.35
CA PRO A 109 -5.64 8.97 -13.35
C PRO A 109 -7.14 8.83 -13.08
N GLN A 110 -7.88 8.21 -14.00
CA GLN A 110 -9.34 8.02 -13.90
C GLN A 110 -9.73 6.61 -13.47
N LEU A 111 -8.74 5.80 -13.08
CA LEU A 111 -9.00 4.46 -12.57
C LEU A 111 -9.97 4.50 -11.39
N ASP A 112 -10.92 3.57 -11.35
CA ASP A 112 -11.80 3.42 -10.20
C ASP A 112 -10.97 3.13 -8.93
N PRO A 113 -11.18 3.85 -7.82
CA PRO A 113 -10.46 3.64 -6.57
C PRO A 113 -10.55 2.21 -6.04
N ARG A 114 -11.68 1.52 -6.28
CA ARG A 114 -11.83 0.11 -5.93
C ARG A 114 -10.88 -0.78 -6.74
N ILE A 115 -10.71 -0.50 -8.04
CA ILE A 115 -9.77 -1.24 -8.89
C ILE A 115 -8.33 -0.96 -8.44
N ALA A 116 -7.98 0.28 -8.14
CA ALA A 116 -6.66 0.60 -7.60
C ALA A 116 -6.37 -0.13 -6.28
N ALA A 117 -7.36 -0.19 -5.38
CA ALA A 117 -7.25 -0.89 -4.10
C ALA A 117 -7.20 -2.42 -4.24
N SER A 118 -7.87 -3.02 -5.25
CA SER A 118 -7.92 -4.48 -5.45
C SER A 118 -6.55 -5.11 -5.70
N ARG A 119 -5.59 -4.33 -6.20
CA ARG A 119 -4.24 -4.79 -6.51
C ARG A 119 -3.30 -4.84 -5.31
N ARG A 120 -3.75 -4.33 -4.16
CA ARG A 120 -2.98 -4.40 -2.93
C ARG A 120 -2.95 -5.83 -2.39
N ASP A 121 -1.93 -6.12 -1.59
CA ASP A 121 -1.68 -7.47 -1.08
C ASP A 121 -2.82 -7.99 -0.18
N TYR A 122 -3.08 -7.30 0.92
CA TYR A 122 -4.06 -7.70 1.93
C TYR A 122 -5.14 -6.65 2.10
N THR A 123 -6.36 -7.07 2.44
CA THR A 123 -7.51 -6.19 2.69
C THR A 123 -7.20 -5.08 3.68
N ILE A 124 -6.41 -5.38 4.71
CA ILE A 124 -5.96 -4.41 5.72
C ILE A 124 -5.09 -3.26 5.15
N ASN A 125 -4.48 -3.46 3.99
CA ASN A 125 -3.69 -2.46 3.29
C ASN A 125 -4.45 -1.84 2.11
N SER A 126 -5.65 -2.35 1.79
CA SER A 126 -6.52 -1.81 0.73
C SER A 126 -7.44 -0.70 1.22
N ILE A 127 -7.51 -0.47 2.52
CA ILE A 127 -8.28 0.62 3.12
C ILE A 127 -7.67 1.96 2.70
N MET A 128 -8.52 2.90 2.31
CA MET A 128 -8.14 4.25 1.92
C MET A 128 -8.84 5.28 2.81
N TYR A 129 -8.27 6.47 2.90
CA TYR A 129 -8.87 7.61 3.59
C TYR A 129 -8.96 8.81 2.63
N ASP A 130 -10.18 9.25 2.35
CA ASP A 130 -10.44 10.41 1.50
C ASP A 130 -10.07 11.69 2.26
N LEU A 131 -9.04 12.38 1.78
CA LEU A 131 -8.53 13.60 2.42
C LEU A 131 -9.50 14.78 2.31
N ARG A 132 -10.38 14.83 1.30
CA ARG A 132 -11.36 15.91 1.14
C ARG A 132 -12.63 15.69 1.95
N LYS A 133 -13.09 14.44 2.01
CA LYS A 133 -14.33 14.07 2.69
C LYS A 133 -14.11 13.67 4.15
N HIS A 134 -12.84 13.50 4.56
CA HIS A 134 -12.47 12.96 5.86
C HIS A 134 -13.17 11.62 6.18
N ALA A 135 -13.19 10.72 5.18
CA ALA A 135 -13.95 9.49 5.25
C ALA A 135 -13.07 8.27 4.88
N ILE A 136 -13.31 7.17 5.58
CA ILE A 136 -12.70 5.86 5.25
C ILE A 136 -13.43 5.27 4.04
N ILE A 137 -12.67 4.73 3.10
CA ILE A 137 -13.15 3.94 1.98
C ILE A 137 -12.58 2.53 2.13
N ASP A 138 -13.46 1.57 2.37
CA ASP A 138 -13.11 0.17 2.59
C ASP A 138 -13.95 -0.75 1.68
N ALA A 139 -13.48 -0.95 0.47
CA ALA A 139 -14.19 -1.73 -0.54
C ALA A 139 -14.05 -3.25 -0.35
N PHE A 140 -13.13 -3.71 0.51
CA PHE A 140 -12.76 -5.12 0.66
C PHE A 140 -12.90 -5.67 2.09
N GLY A 141 -13.45 -4.87 3.02
CA GLY A 141 -13.70 -5.28 4.40
C GLY A 141 -12.45 -5.33 5.27
N GLY A 142 -11.45 -4.52 4.94
CA GLY A 142 -10.17 -4.47 5.67
C GLY A 142 -10.32 -4.04 7.12
N GLN A 143 -11.29 -3.16 7.46
CA GLN A 143 -11.57 -2.79 8.85
C GLN A 143 -12.02 -3.99 9.68
N SER A 144 -12.96 -4.77 9.16
CA SER A 144 -13.41 -6.02 9.81
C SER A 144 -12.26 -7.01 9.97
N ASP A 145 -11.38 -7.12 8.97
CA ASP A 145 -10.23 -8.01 9.04
C ASP A 145 -9.19 -7.53 10.07
N LEU A 146 -9.02 -6.21 10.24
CA LEU A 146 -8.19 -5.64 11.32
C LEU A 146 -8.75 -5.96 12.71
N GLU A 147 -10.04 -5.77 12.92
CA GLU A 147 -10.74 -6.07 14.17
C GLU A 147 -10.62 -7.55 14.55
N ASN A 148 -10.80 -8.44 13.57
CA ASN A 148 -10.73 -9.89 13.74
C ASN A 148 -9.31 -10.45 13.69
N ARG A 149 -8.28 -9.64 13.58
CA ARG A 149 -6.89 -10.06 13.46
C ARG A 149 -6.66 -11.06 12.32
N ARG A 150 -7.29 -10.85 11.19
CA ARG A 150 -7.29 -11.74 10.04
C ARG A 150 -6.46 -11.16 8.89
N LEU A 151 -5.61 -11.97 8.28
CA LEU A 151 -4.90 -11.65 7.04
C LEU A 151 -5.61 -12.31 5.86
N LYS A 152 -6.38 -11.51 5.15
CA LYS A 152 -7.10 -11.92 3.94
C LYS A 152 -6.51 -11.19 2.73
N HIS A 153 -6.23 -11.92 1.64
CA HIS A 153 -5.83 -11.33 0.36
C HIS A 153 -6.93 -10.44 -0.21
N THR A 154 -6.55 -9.40 -0.94
CA THR A 154 -7.52 -8.41 -1.44
C THR A 154 -8.30 -8.93 -2.64
N SER A 155 -7.62 -9.62 -3.57
CA SER A 155 -8.19 -10.18 -4.80
C SER A 155 -7.26 -11.26 -5.37
N ASP A 156 -7.67 -11.90 -6.47
CA ASP A 156 -6.88 -12.91 -7.18
C ASP A 156 -5.55 -12.37 -7.71
N ALA A 157 -5.43 -11.04 -7.89
CA ALA A 157 -4.17 -10.36 -8.21
C ALA A 157 -3.07 -10.60 -7.15
N PHE A 158 -3.43 -11.11 -5.96
CA PHE A 158 -2.47 -11.53 -4.95
C PHE A 158 -1.44 -12.52 -5.49
N SER A 159 -1.86 -13.45 -6.34
CA SER A 159 -0.99 -14.47 -6.94
C SER A 159 0.05 -13.95 -7.93
N GLU A 160 -0.06 -12.70 -8.35
CA GLU A 160 0.85 -12.09 -9.31
C GLU A 160 2.25 -11.79 -8.73
N ASP A 161 2.36 -11.59 -7.41
CA ASP A 161 3.64 -11.37 -6.73
C ASP A 161 3.79 -12.33 -5.53
N PRO A 162 4.57 -13.42 -5.69
CA PRO A 162 4.79 -14.39 -4.61
C PRO A 162 5.39 -13.78 -3.34
N LEU A 163 6.04 -12.61 -3.42
CA LEU A 163 6.57 -11.92 -2.23
C LEU A 163 5.47 -11.54 -1.24
N ARG A 164 4.22 -11.43 -1.70
CA ARG A 164 3.07 -11.13 -0.82
C ARG A 164 2.88 -12.19 0.27
N VAL A 165 3.28 -13.45 0.02
CA VAL A 165 3.29 -14.49 1.05
C VAL A 165 4.26 -14.11 2.19
N MET A 166 5.49 -13.70 1.87
CA MET A 166 6.46 -13.28 2.88
C MET A 166 6.04 -12.01 3.61
N ARG A 167 5.33 -11.11 2.92
CA ARG A 167 4.70 -9.96 3.56
C ARG A 167 3.61 -10.40 4.56
N GLY A 168 2.88 -11.48 4.27
CA GLY A 168 1.93 -12.10 5.21
C GLY A 168 2.61 -12.63 6.47
N VAL A 169 3.74 -13.33 6.31
CA VAL A 169 4.59 -13.78 7.43
C VAL A 169 4.97 -12.59 8.33
N GLN A 170 5.44 -11.51 7.72
CA GLN A 170 5.82 -10.29 8.44
C GLN A 170 4.63 -9.62 9.12
N PHE A 171 3.47 -9.50 8.44
CA PHE A 171 2.28 -8.87 9.04
C PHE A 171 1.68 -9.72 10.15
N ALA A 172 1.61 -11.06 9.99
CA ALA A 172 1.18 -11.97 11.04
C ALA A 172 2.01 -11.78 12.31
N ALA A 173 3.34 -11.73 12.15
CA ALA A 173 4.28 -11.54 13.26
C ALA A 173 4.23 -10.14 13.88
N ARG A 174 4.05 -9.11 13.07
CA ARG A 174 4.04 -7.73 13.53
C ARG A 174 2.76 -7.36 14.25
N PHE A 175 1.62 -7.83 13.75
CA PHE A 175 0.29 -7.42 14.21
C PHE A 175 -0.47 -8.51 14.98
N GLY A 176 0.11 -9.71 15.13
CA GLY A 176 -0.53 -10.83 15.82
C GLY A 176 -1.74 -11.39 15.10
N MET A 177 -1.70 -11.42 13.76
CA MET A 177 -2.80 -11.85 12.91
C MET A 177 -2.68 -13.32 12.51
N CYS A 178 -3.80 -13.92 12.09
CA CYS A 178 -3.87 -15.27 11.53
C CYS A 178 -4.27 -15.20 10.05
N GLY A 179 -3.76 -16.14 9.25
CA GLY A 179 -4.13 -16.25 7.84
C GLY A 179 -5.59 -16.66 7.66
N ASP A 180 -6.29 -16.01 6.74
CA ASP A 180 -7.58 -16.48 6.27
C ASP A 180 -7.41 -17.81 5.52
N PRO A 181 -8.28 -18.82 5.70
CA PRO A 181 -8.11 -20.14 5.06
C PRO A 181 -7.96 -20.08 3.53
N ALA A 182 -8.76 -19.26 2.85
CA ALA A 182 -8.66 -19.11 1.39
C ALA A 182 -7.33 -18.43 0.98
N THR A 183 -6.82 -17.52 1.80
CA THR A 183 -5.51 -16.89 1.58
C THR A 183 -4.37 -17.89 1.74
N LEU A 184 -4.43 -18.73 2.76
CA LEU A 184 -3.41 -19.78 2.98
C LEU A 184 -3.41 -20.80 1.83
N GLU A 185 -4.57 -21.18 1.33
CA GLU A 185 -4.67 -22.06 0.17
C GLU A 185 -4.08 -21.41 -1.09
N LEU A 186 -4.38 -20.13 -1.32
CA LEU A 186 -3.80 -19.36 -2.42
C LEU A 186 -2.27 -19.28 -2.29
N CYS A 187 -1.74 -19.06 -1.07
CA CYS A 187 -0.31 -19.05 -0.80
C CYS A 187 0.34 -20.40 -1.17
N ARG A 188 -0.28 -21.53 -0.80
CA ARG A 188 0.23 -22.88 -1.17
C ARG A 188 0.23 -23.09 -2.68
N SER A 189 -0.78 -22.61 -3.39
CA SER A 189 -0.89 -22.77 -4.86
C SER A 189 0.24 -22.10 -5.63
N ILE A 190 0.79 -21.00 -5.10
CA ILE A 190 1.85 -20.22 -5.75
C ILE A 190 3.27 -20.54 -5.25
N ARG A 191 3.43 -21.53 -4.37
CA ARG A 191 4.74 -21.87 -3.76
C ARG A 191 5.87 -22.10 -4.77
N ASN A 192 5.56 -22.68 -5.92
CA ASN A 192 6.54 -22.97 -6.96
C ASN A 192 7.14 -21.70 -7.61
N GLN A 193 6.50 -20.56 -7.44
CA GLN A 193 6.95 -19.27 -7.98
C GLN A 193 8.03 -18.62 -7.09
N PHE A 194 8.26 -19.13 -5.87
CA PHE A 194 9.28 -18.60 -4.95
C PHE A 194 10.68 -18.62 -5.52
N ASN A 195 11.01 -19.60 -6.36
CA ASN A 195 12.31 -19.70 -7.03
C ASN A 195 12.61 -18.52 -7.98
N GLN A 196 11.60 -17.74 -8.34
CA GLN A 196 11.72 -16.57 -9.22
C GLN A 196 11.93 -15.26 -8.43
N LEU A 197 11.84 -15.32 -7.09
CA LEU A 197 12.02 -14.13 -6.28
C LEU A 197 13.49 -13.75 -6.12
N PRO A 198 13.87 -12.49 -6.34
CA PRO A 198 15.21 -12.02 -6.04
C PRO A 198 15.52 -12.18 -4.55
N PRO A 199 16.70 -12.75 -4.21
CA PRO A 199 17.11 -12.98 -2.82
C PRO A 199 17.02 -11.72 -1.94
N GLU A 200 17.34 -10.56 -2.49
CA GLU A 200 17.31 -9.27 -1.78
C GLU A 200 15.89 -8.90 -1.33
N ARG A 201 14.87 -9.20 -2.16
CA ARG A 201 13.47 -8.94 -1.80
C ARG A 201 13.03 -9.86 -0.66
N LEU A 202 13.38 -11.15 -0.73
CA LEU A 202 13.13 -12.13 0.34
C LEU A 202 13.83 -11.72 1.63
N TRP A 203 15.10 -11.37 1.55
CA TRP A 203 15.88 -10.91 2.70
C TRP A 203 15.25 -9.70 3.38
N ASN A 204 14.77 -8.74 2.62
CA ASN A 204 14.13 -7.55 3.18
C ASN A 204 12.87 -7.89 4.00
N GLU A 205 12.06 -8.85 3.58
CA GLU A 205 10.88 -9.26 4.36
C GLU A 205 11.29 -10.09 5.59
N TRP A 206 12.31 -10.95 5.50
CA TRP A 206 12.88 -11.64 6.66
C TRP A 206 13.49 -10.66 7.66
N TYR A 207 14.21 -9.64 7.19
CA TYR A 207 14.76 -8.61 8.06
C TYR A 207 13.66 -7.83 8.79
N LYS A 208 12.57 -7.47 8.11
CA LYS A 208 11.41 -6.84 8.76
C LYS A 208 10.76 -7.79 9.77
N TRP A 209 10.62 -9.07 9.44
CA TRP A 209 10.14 -10.06 10.39
C TRP A 209 11.05 -10.10 11.63
N ALA A 210 12.34 -10.23 11.48
CA ALA A 210 13.28 -10.32 12.59
C ALA A 210 13.32 -9.05 13.46
N SER A 211 13.26 -7.87 12.83
CA SER A 211 13.47 -6.58 13.52
C SER A 211 12.18 -5.94 14.06
N GLN A 212 11.00 -6.30 13.53
CA GLN A 212 9.74 -5.60 13.84
C GLN A 212 8.66 -6.51 14.45
N SER A 213 8.92 -7.82 14.60
CA SER A 213 7.93 -8.76 15.12
C SER A 213 7.67 -8.54 16.60
N ARG A 214 6.38 -8.47 16.96
CA ARG A 214 5.90 -8.57 18.33
C ARG A 214 5.43 -9.98 18.68
N PHE A 215 5.04 -10.75 17.65
CA PHE A 215 4.50 -12.10 17.75
C PHE A 215 5.21 -13.01 16.71
N PRO A 216 6.53 -13.29 16.86
CA PRO A 216 7.31 -13.99 15.83
C PRO A 216 6.74 -15.37 15.49
N SER A 217 6.19 -16.10 16.47
CA SER A 217 5.56 -17.40 16.27
C SER A 217 4.34 -17.34 15.33
N LYS A 218 3.58 -16.24 15.33
CA LYS A 218 2.45 -16.06 14.40
C LYS A 218 2.90 -15.98 12.95
N GLY A 219 4.04 -15.34 12.68
CA GLY A 219 4.63 -15.33 11.35
C GLY A 219 5.09 -16.70 10.89
N LEU A 220 5.77 -17.45 11.77
CA LEU A 220 6.20 -18.82 11.46
C LEU A 220 5.01 -19.77 11.28
N GLN A 221 3.94 -19.58 12.06
CA GLN A 221 2.70 -20.35 11.88
C GLN A 221 2.07 -20.06 10.52
N PHE A 222 1.97 -18.78 10.12
CA PHE A 222 1.46 -18.41 8.79
C PHE A 222 2.27 -19.05 7.64
N LEU A 223 3.56 -19.23 7.83
CA LEU A 223 4.44 -19.88 6.85
C LEU A 223 4.26 -21.41 6.83
N ALA A 224 3.94 -22.00 7.98
CA ALA A 224 3.73 -23.44 8.11
C ALA A 224 2.36 -23.90 7.61
N ASP A 225 1.34 -23.04 7.76
CA ASP A 225 -0.03 -23.26 7.29
C ASP A 225 -0.13 -23.16 5.77
#